data_e09e6c91da5b6fa70d89e638756686b0
#
_entry.id   e09e6c91da5b6fa70d89e638756686b0
#
_cell.length_a   1.000
_cell.length_b   1.000
_cell.length_c   1.000
_cell.angle_alpha   90.00
_cell.angle_beta   90.00
_cell.angle_gamma   90.00
#
_symmetry.space_group_name_H-M   'P 1'
#
loop_
_entity.id
_entity.type
_entity.pdbx_description
1 polymer ?
#
loop_
_entity_poly.entity_id
_entity_poly.type
_entity_poly.pdbx_seq_one_letter_code
_entity_poly.pdbx_strand_id
1 'polypeptide(L)'
;INLVNIVFIKLLEVYMIPVDDKSQFGSYEANQVVALIIKITRSLGSKWISKRLIFILRRIAIYFSKQCLDTVLFDSNLRLYTKGNVSEKRALFSPQIFEEEERNFIASRASDNSIFIDIGANVGLYSFSVSQKYKLFENTKIFALEPHPDLFKRLLFNQNLNSHLPIFPKRIAIMHKPGEFFLNTPKENLGQGKISQKGELKVEGLPLSNFAEIEGIKKISAIKIDVEGNEEKVLLPFIIEENRSLF
;
A
#
# COMPACT_ATOMS: atom_id res chain seq x y z
N ILE A 1 -20.03 -17.28 33.62
CA ILE A 1 -19.27 -16.51 32.62
C ILE A 1 -20.27 -16.22 31.51
N ASN A 2 -20.75 -14.96 31.41
CA ASN A 2 -21.80 -14.55 30.48
C ASN A 2 -21.31 -14.62 29.04
N LEU A 3 -22.11 -15.24 28.15
CA LEU A 3 -21.88 -15.26 26.68
C LEU A 3 -21.56 -13.87 26.11
N VAL A 4 -22.14 -12.81 26.69
CA VAL A 4 -21.87 -11.40 26.34
C VAL A 4 -20.41 -11.03 26.55
N ASN A 5 -19.77 -11.51 27.65
CA ASN A 5 -18.36 -11.25 27.91
C ASN A 5 -17.43 -12.02 26.96
N ILE A 6 -17.82 -13.20 26.49
CA ILE A 6 -17.03 -13.96 25.51
C ILE A 6 -17.09 -13.30 24.13
N VAL A 7 -18.24 -12.78 23.76
CA VAL A 7 -18.40 -12.01 22.49
C VAL A 7 -17.65 -10.65 22.58
N PHE A 8 -17.68 -9.98 23.73
CA PHE A 8 -16.94 -8.72 23.93
C PHE A 8 -15.42 -8.94 23.98
N ILE A 9 -14.94 -10.01 24.62
CA ILE A 9 -13.51 -10.36 24.64
C ILE A 9 -13.01 -10.74 23.25
N LYS A 10 -13.81 -11.45 22.43
CA LYS A 10 -13.48 -11.71 21.00
C LYS A 10 -13.52 -10.47 20.10
N LEU A 11 -14.24 -9.42 20.50
CA LEU A 11 -14.26 -8.14 19.80
C LEU A 11 -13.11 -7.20 20.19
N LEU A 12 -12.47 -7.43 21.35
CA LEU A 12 -11.36 -6.62 21.86
C LEU A 12 -9.96 -7.17 21.53
N GLU A 13 -9.87 -8.39 21.07
CA GLU A 13 -8.63 -8.91 20.49
C GLU A 13 -8.51 -8.48 19.01
N VAL A 14 -8.31 -7.20 18.78
CA VAL A 14 -7.69 -6.75 17.52
C VAL A 14 -6.22 -7.17 17.60
N TYR A 15 -5.98 -8.48 17.42
CA TYR A 15 -4.64 -9.00 17.27
C TYR A 15 -3.97 -8.29 16.11
N MET A 16 -2.77 -7.79 16.33
CA MET A 16 -1.87 -7.50 15.22
C MET A 16 -1.73 -8.82 14.45
N ILE A 17 -2.29 -8.85 13.24
CA ILE A 17 -2.24 -10.05 12.42
C ILE A 17 -0.78 -10.24 12.01
N PRO A 18 -0.10 -11.30 12.46
CA PRO A 18 1.29 -11.52 12.12
C PRO A 18 1.44 -11.61 10.61
N VAL A 19 2.47 -10.95 10.09
CA VAL A 19 2.79 -11.01 8.68
C VAL A 19 3.33 -12.40 8.37
N ASP A 20 2.66 -13.11 7.45
CA ASP A 20 3.17 -14.36 6.91
C ASP A 20 3.93 -14.10 5.61
N ASP A 21 5.23 -14.02 5.72
CA ASP A 21 6.20 -13.84 4.64
C ASP A 21 6.95 -15.15 4.28
N LYS A 22 6.51 -16.29 4.85
CA LYS A 22 7.17 -17.60 4.70
C LYS A 22 6.37 -18.60 3.89
N SER A 23 5.04 -18.61 4.04
CA SER A 23 4.18 -19.55 3.32
C SER A 23 4.20 -19.27 1.83
N GLN A 24 4.28 -20.32 1.02
CA GLN A 24 4.23 -20.22 -0.44
C GLN A 24 2.98 -19.47 -0.90
N PHE A 25 3.09 -18.73 -2.02
CA PHE A 25 1.93 -18.18 -2.71
C PHE A 25 0.98 -19.31 -3.14
N GLY A 26 -0.34 -19.10 -2.94
CA GLY A 26 -1.37 -20.14 -3.09
C GLY A 26 -1.81 -20.76 -1.77
N SER A 27 -1.04 -20.62 -0.68
CA SER A 27 -1.44 -21.15 0.64
C SER A 27 -2.73 -20.50 1.20
N TYR A 28 -3.06 -19.32 0.73
CA TYR A 28 -4.22 -18.54 1.16
C TYR A 28 -5.21 -18.30 0.02
N GLU A 29 -5.45 -19.31 -0.80
CA GLU A 29 -6.51 -19.24 -1.80
C GLU A 29 -7.88 -19.00 -1.17
N ALA A 30 -8.70 -18.22 -1.86
CA ALA A 30 -10.07 -17.95 -1.46
C ALA A 30 -10.91 -19.23 -1.56
N ASN A 31 -11.70 -19.53 -0.54
CA ASN A 31 -12.72 -20.58 -0.68
C ASN A 31 -13.77 -20.19 -1.74
N GLN A 32 -14.58 -21.16 -2.18
CA GLN A 32 -15.53 -20.96 -3.29
C GLN A 32 -16.49 -19.77 -3.07
N VAL A 33 -16.97 -19.57 -1.84
CA VAL A 33 -17.89 -18.46 -1.51
C VAL A 33 -17.17 -17.11 -1.62
N VAL A 34 -15.99 -17.01 -1.04
CA VAL A 34 -15.18 -15.78 -1.08
C VAL A 34 -14.74 -15.47 -2.52
N ALA A 35 -14.32 -16.49 -3.27
CA ALA A 35 -13.94 -16.34 -4.69
C ALA A 35 -15.12 -15.83 -5.55
N LEU A 36 -16.32 -16.39 -5.34
CA LEU A 36 -17.53 -15.92 -6.02
C LEU A 36 -17.84 -14.45 -5.69
N ILE A 37 -17.76 -14.08 -4.41
CA ILE A 37 -17.98 -12.70 -3.98
C ILE A 37 -16.95 -11.76 -4.60
N ILE A 38 -15.67 -12.12 -4.61
CA ILE A 38 -14.61 -11.33 -5.26
C ILE A 38 -14.93 -11.15 -6.75
N LYS A 39 -15.31 -12.20 -7.45
CA LYS A 39 -15.69 -12.13 -8.86
C LYS A 39 -16.87 -11.17 -9.08
N ILE A 40 -17.93 -11.27 -8.28
CA ILE A 40 -19.10 -10.37 -8.36
C ILE A 40 -18.68 -8.92 -8.07
N THR A 41 -17.97 -8.66 -6.97
CA THR A 41 -17.63 -7.29 -6.59
C THR A 41 -16.70 -6.61 -7.59
N ARG A 42 -15.80 -7.36 -8.22
CA ARG A 42 -14.91 -6.85 -9.27
C ARG A 42 -15.62 -6.57 -10.61
N SER A 43 -16.77 -7.17 -10.85
CA SER A 43 -17.60 -6.89 -12.05
C SER A 43 -18.56 -5.71 -11.87
N LEU A 44 -18.76 -5.22 -10.63
CA LEU A 44 -19.65 -4.11 -10.34
C LEU A 44 -18.98 -2.78 -10.66
N GLY A 45 -19.75 -1.84 -11.24
CA GLY A 45 -19.26 -0.51 -11.60
C GLY A 45 -19.19 0.47 -10.41
N SER A 46 -18.90 1.73 -10.72
CA SER A 46 -18.68 2.80 -9.73
C SER A 46 -19.96 3.49 -9.25
N LYS A 47 -21.15 3.09 -9.73
CA LYS A 47 -22.45 3.68 -9.33
C LYS A 47 -22.70 3.49 -7.83
N TRP A 48 -23.44 4.41 -7.22
CA TRP A 48 -23.70 4.40 -5.77
C TRP A 48 -24.29 3.09 -5.24
N ILE A 49 -25.25 2.49 -5.96
CA ILE A 49 -25.84 1.20 -5.60
C ILE A 49 -24.78 0.09 -5.63
N SER A 50 -23.95 0.05 -6.67
CA SER A 50 -22.85 -0.90 -6.78
C SER A 50 -21.86 -0.77 -5.61
N LYS A 51 -21.46 0.45 -5.24
CA LYS A 51 -20.58 0.68 -4.09
C LYS A 51 -21.19 0.17 -2.78
N ARG A 52 -22.49 0.34 -2.55
CA ARG A 52 -23.18 -0.22 -1.37
C ARG A 52 -23.20 -1.75 -1.39
N LEU A 53 -23.52 -2.34 -2.53
CA LEU A 53 -23.53 -3.79 -2.67
C LEU A 53 -22.12 -4.38 -2.45
N ILE A 54 -21.09 -3.77 -3.03
CA ILE A 54 -19.68 -4.14 -2.79
C ILE A 54 -19.37 -4.10 -1.28
N PHE A 55 -19.80 -3.05 -0.58
CA PHE A 55 -19.55 -2.93 0.85
C PHE A 55 -20.19 -4.08 1.66
N ILE A 56 -21.44 -4.46 1.36
CA ILE A 56 -22.15 -5.57 2.04
C ILE A 56 -21.47 -6.90 1.72
N LEU A 57 -21.25 -7.20 0.44
CA LEU A 57 -20.64 -8.44 -0.01
C LEU A 57 -19.22 -8.61 0.55
N ARG A 58 -18.44 -7.53 0.59
CA ARG A 58 -17.10 -7.52 1.21
C ARG A 58 -17.15 -7.92 2.68
N ARG A 59 -18.12 -7.42 3.46
CA ARG A 59 -18.28 -7.80 4.88
C ARG A 59 -18.55 -9.29 5.04
N ILE A 60 -19.42 -9.84 4.20
CA ILE A 60 -19.70 -11.28 4.15
C ILE A 60 -18.43 -12.07 3.80
N ALA A 61 -17.75 -11.67 2.74
CA ALA A 61 -16.51 -12.35 2.33
C ALA A 61 -15.42 -12.32 3.41
N ILE A 62 -15.21 -11.19 4.09
CA ILE A 62 -14.22 -11.06 5.18
C ILE A 62 -14.57 -12.00 6.36
N TYR A 63 -15.86 -12.20 6.66
CA TYR A 63 -16.28 -13.13 7.71
C TYR A 63 -15.87 -14.58 7.40
N PHE A 64 -15.97 -15.00 6.12
CA PHE A 64 -15.61 -16.35 5.67
C PHE A 64 -14.16 -16.50 5.19
N SER A 65 -13.39 -15.41 5.15
CA SER A 65 -11.99 -15.44 4.67
C SER A 65 -11.01 -15.76 5.79
N LYS A 66 -9.85 -16.29 5.39
CA LYS A 66 -8.65 -16.33 6.23
C LYS A 66 -8.15 -14.90 6.51
N GLN A 67 -7.11 -14.78 7.33
CA GLN A 67 -6.50 -13.49 7.68
C GLN A 67 -5.94 -12.73 6.47
N CYS A 68 -5.48 -13.45 5.44
CA CYS A 68 -5.02 -12.92 4.17
C CYS A 68 -5.51 -13.81 3.02
N LEU A 69 -5.44 -13.30 1.80
CA LEU A 69 -5.78 -13.99 0.57
C LEU A 69 -4.68 -13.78 -0.46
N ASP A 70 -4.29 -14.87 -1.11
CA ASP A 70 -3.44 -14.86 -2.28
C ASP A 70 -4.32 -14.63 -3.52
N THR A 71 -4.00 -13.63 -4.31
CA THR A 71 -4.83 -13.22 -5.46
C THR A 71 -3.98 -12.62 -6.56
N VAL A 72 -4.46 -12.72 -7.80
CA VAL A 72 -3.93 -11.92 -8.90
C VAL A 72 -4.69 -10.60 -8.95
N LEU A 73 -3.94 -9.50 -8.90
CA LEU A 73 -4.46 -8.15 -8.96
C LEU A 73 -3.45 -7.24 -9.69
N PHE A 74 -3.92 -6.36 -10.59
CA PHE A 74 -3.06 -5.53 -11.42
C PHE A 74 -1.98 -6.34 -12.17
N ASP A 75 -2.35 -7.51 -12.68
CA ASP A 75 -1.46 -8.49 -13.33
C ASP A 75 -0.23 -8.87 -12.47
N SER A 76 -0.40 -8.88 -11.16
CA SER A 76 0.61 -9.19 -10.18
C SER A 76 0.11 -10.18 -9.14
N ASN A 77 0.96 -11.08 -8.67
CA ASN A 77 0.67 -12.01 -7.59
C ASN A 77 0.79 -11.30 -6.25
N LEU A 78 -0.31 -11.11 -5.54
CA LEU A 78 -0.32 -10.36 -4.29
C LEU A 78 -0.95 -11.16 -3.15
N ARG A 79 -0.32 -11.12 -1.97
CA ARG A 79 -0.93 -11.54 -0.70
C ARG A 79 -1.49 -10.31 -0.01
N LEU A 80 -2.82 -10.26 0.11
CA LEU A 80 -3.54 -9.12 0.68
C LEU A 80 -4.28 -9.50 1.96
N TYR A 81 -4.16 -8.67 2.99
CA TYR A 81 -4.74 -8.93 4.30
C TYR A 81 -6.17 -8.40 4.37
N THR A 82 -7.09 -9.27 4.79
CA THR A 82 -8.53 -8.94 4.89
C THR A 82 -8.88 -8.12 6.12
N LYS A 83 -7.95 -7.99 7.08
CA LYS A 83 -8.10 -7.23 8.33
C LYS A 83 -6.89 -6.33 8.56
N GLY A 84 -7.06 -5.29 9.36
CA GLY A 84 -5.98 -4.40 9.77
C GLY A 84 -5.47 -3.43 8.69
N ASN A 85 -6.08 -3.41 7.48
CA ASN A 85 -5.72 -2.45 6.44
C ASN A 85 -6.93 -2.19 5.51
N VAL A 86 -7.34 -0.94 5.40
CA VAL A 86 -8.52 -0.56 4.58
C VAL A 86 -8.18 -0.59 3.10
N SER A 87 -6.98 -0.16 2.71
CA SER A 87 -6.55 -0.09 1.31
C SER A 87 -6.48 -1.49 0.68
N GLU A 88 -5.92 -2.48 1.40
CA GLU A 88 -5.89 -3.87 0.94
C GLU A 88 -7.30 -4.42 0.69
N LYS A 89 -8.25 -4.16 1.62
CA LYS A 89 -9.65 -4.58 1.46
C LYS A 89 -10.32 -3.90 0.26
N ARG A 90 -10.06 -2.60 0.05
CA ARG A 90 -10.63 -1.87 -1.10
C ARG A 90 -10.09 -2.42 -2.41
N ALA A 91 -8.78 -2.57 -2.53
CA ALA A 91 -8.15 -3.10 -3.73
C ALA A 91 -8.56 -4.56 -4.01
N LEU A 92 -8.63 -5.42 -2.98
CA LEU A 92 -9.01 -6.83 -3.13
C LEU A 92 -10.40 -7.00 -3.74
N PHE A 93 -11.39 -6.25 -3.26
CA PHE A 93 -12.79 -6.43 -3.64
C PHE A 93 -13.28 -5.48 -4.74
N SER A 94 -12.62 -4.35 -4.96
CA SER A 94 -13.04 -3.35 -5.94
C SER A 94 -11.87 -2.62 -6.60
N PRO A 95 -10.94 -3.33 -7.24
CA PRO A 95 -9.76 -2.73 -7.86
C PRO A 95 -10.10 -1.77 -9.00
N GLN A 96 -11.24 -1.99 -9.67
CA GLN A 96 -11.70 -1.17 -10.79
C GLN A 96 -12.10 0.25 -10.37
N ILE A 97 -12.39 0.46 -9.08
CA ILE A 97 -12.75 1.79 -8.53
C ILE A 97 -11.76 2.25 -7.44
N PHE A 98 -10.66 1.50 -7.24
CA PHE A 98 -9.62 1.86 -6.29
C PHE A 98 -8.72 2.91 -6.91
N GLU A 99 -9.03 4.19 -6.63
CA GLU A 99 -8.22 5.35 -7.01
C GLU A 99 -7.75 5.31 -8.48
N GLU A 100 -8.71 4.99 -9.38
CA GLU A 100 -8.45 4.67 -10.78
C GLU A 100 -7.88 5.86 -11.55
N GLU A 101 -8.39 7.06 -11.32
CA GLU A 101 -7.96 8.29 -12.02
C GLU A 101 -6.50 8.61 -11.70
N GLU A 102 -6.13 8.57 -10.43
CA GLU A 102 -4.76 8.84 -9.96
C GLU A 102 -3.79 7.79 -10.49
N ARG A 103 -4.16 6.51 -10.45
CA ARG A 103 -3.33 5.42 -10.98
C ARG A 103 -3.12 5.56 -12.49
N ASN A 104 -4.16 5.89 -13.24
CA ASN A 104 -4.09 6.12 -14.67
C ASN A 104 -3.22 7.34 -14.99
N PHE A 105 -3.34 8.41 -14.22
CA PHE A 105 -2.48 9.58 -14.36
C PHE A 105 -1.00 9.22 -14.15
N ILE A 106 -0.66 8.51 -13.07
CA ILE A 106 0.72 8.08 -12.82
C ILE A 106 1.22 7.14 -13.93
N ALA A 107 0.40 6.18 -14.35
CA ALA A 107 0.74 5.26 -15.44
C ALA A 107 1.00 6.00 -16.77
N SER A 108 0.30 7.11 -17.04
CA SER A 108 0.50 7.94 -18.24
C SER A 108 1.85 8.65 -18.28
N ARG A 109 2.56 8.74 -17.14
CA ARG A 109 3.90 9.34 -17.04
C ARG A 109 5.03 8.36 -17.35
N ALA A 110 4.70 7.10 -17.60
CA ALA A 110 5.68 6.09 -17.97
C ALA A 110 6.30 6.39 -19.35
N SER A 111 7.62 6.41 -19.39
CA SER A 111 8.47 6.57 -20.56
C SER A 111 9.86 6.03 -20.23
N ASP A 112 10.76 5.97 -21.19
CA ASP A 112 12.14 5.57 -20.92
C ASP A 112 12.77 6.46 -19.86
N ASN A 113 13.51 5.85 -18.95
CA ASN A 113 14.17 6.46 -17.79
C ASN A 113 13.20 7.14 -16.80
N SER A 114 11.90 6.85 -16.84
CA SER A 114 10.95 7.45 -15.90
C SER A 114 11.09 6.86 -14.50
N ILE A 115 10.98 7.74 -13.50
CA ILE A 115 11.03 7.39 -12.09
C ILE A 115 9.72 7.81 -11.43
N PHE A 116 9.03 6.86 -10.80
CA PHE A 116 7.89 7.11 -9.92
C PHE A 116 8.30 6.89 -8.46
N ILE A 117 7.92 7.81 -7.58
CA ILE A 117 8.13 7.69 -6.13
C ILE A 117 6.77 7.60 -5.44
N ASP A 118 6.51 6.46 -4.79
CA ASP A 118 5.28 6.17 -4.02
C ASP A 118 5.62 6.35 -2.52
N ILE A 119 5.34 7.52 -1.98
CA ILE A 119 5.61 7.87 -0.57
C ILE A 119 4.40 7.48 0.28
N GLY A 120 4.62 6.62 1.28
CA GLY A 120 3.58 5.94 2.02
C GLY A 120 2.97 4.82 1.16
N ALA A 121 3.84 3.98 0.60
CA ALA A 121 3.44 2.95 -0.35
C ALA A 121 2.55 1.86 0.24
N ASN A 122 2.47 1.77 1.58
CA ASN A 122 1.71 0.73 2.26
C ASN A 122 2.18 -0.67 1.80
N VAL A 123 1.30 -1.51 1.28
CA VAL A 123 1.67 -2.82 0.72
C VAL A 123 1.97 -2.76 -0.79
N GLY A 124 2.15 -1.55 -1.35
CA GLY A 124 2.55 -1.33 -2.74
C GLY A 124 1.41 -1.31 -3.76
N LEU A 125 0.16 -1.12 -3.37
CA LEU A 125 -0.98 -1.20 -4.29
C LEU A 125 -0.89 -0.22 -5.47
N TYR A 126 -0.45 1.02 -5.23
CA TYR A 126 -0.18 1.97 -6.31
C TYR A 126 0.99 1.51 -7.18
N SER A 127 2.11 1.18 -6.55
CA SER A 127 3.31 0.70 -7.23
C SER A 127 3.01 -0.48 -8.15
N PHE A 128 2.30 -1.52 -7.66
CA PHE A 128 1.90 -2.67 -8.48
C PHE A 128 0.93 -2.30 -9.60
N SER A 129 -0.02 -1.40 -9.34
CA SER A 129 -1.04 -1.03 -10.33
C SER A 129 -0.47 -0.32 -11.56
N VAL A 130 0.64 0.40 -11.44
CA VAL A 130 1.28 1.13 -12.54
C VAL A 130 2.49 0.41 -13.11
N SER A 131 3.02 -0.58 -12.41
CA SER A 131 4.27 -1.27 -12.76
C SER A 131 4.22 -1.97 -14.12
N GLN A 132 3.05 -2.52 -14.49
CA GLN A 132 2.86 -3.16 -15.78
C GLN A 132 3.02 -2.18 -16.95
N LYS A 133 2.73 -0.89 -16.73
CA LYS A 133 2.98 0.15 -17.74
C LYS A 133 4.44 0.57 -17.75
N TYR A 134 5.03 0.76 -16.57
CA TYR A 134 6.44 1.15 -16.43
C TYR A 134 7.39 0.12 -17.02
N LYS A 135 7.15 -1.17 -16.82
CA LYS A 135 8.02 -2.25 -17.36
C LYS A 135 8.11 -2.30 -18.88
N LEU A 136 7.24 -1.60 -19.61
CA LEU A 136 7.27 -1.53 -21.07
C LEU A 136 8.34 -0.57 -21.61
N PHE A 137 8.98 0.20 -20.72
CA PHE A 137 9.97 1.21 -21.06
C PHE A 137 11.33 0.88 -20.43
N GLU A 138 12.40 1.36 -21.03
CA GLU A 138 13.76 1.09 -20.58
C GLU A 138 14.12 1.92 -19.33
N ASN A 139 14.91 1.32 -18.45
CA ASN A 139 15.48 1.97 -17.25
C ASN A 139 14.46 2.64 -16.31
N THR A 140 13.23 2.15 -16.29
CA THR A 140 12.20 2.68 -15.39
C THR A 140 12.40 2.18 -13.97
N LYS A 141 12.04 3.00 -12.98
CA LYS A 141 12.09 2.64 -11.56
C LYS A 141 10.85 3.15 -10.83
N ILE A 142 10.33 2.33 -9.92
CA ILE A 142 9.26 2.66 -8.99
C ILE A 142 9.82 2.49 -7.58
N PHE A 143 10.09 3.57 -6.89
CA PHE A 143 10.51 3.52 -5.49
C PHE A 143 9.28 3.51 -4.59
N ALA A 144 9.05 2.39 -3.90
CA ALA A 144 7.95 2.21 -2.96
C ALA A 144 8.46 2.40 -1.53
N LEU A 145 8.15 3.56 -0.93
CA LEU A 145 8.68 3.99 0.36
C LEU A 145 7.64 3.77 1.46
N GLU A 146 7.91 2.85 2.39
CA GLU A 146 6.99 2.50 3.47
C GLU A 146 7.76 2.36 4.80
N PRO A 147 7.53 3.24 5.80
CA PRO A 147 8.25 3.18 7.07
C PRO A 147 7.76 2.09 8.03
N HIS A 148 6.47 1.70 7.97
CA HIS A 148 5.90 0.72 8.90
C HIS A 148 6.47 -0.68 8.66
N PRO A 149 7.11 -1.33 9.67
CA PRO A 149 7.82 -2.58 9.46
C PRO A 149 6.94 -3.72 8.92
N ASP A 150 5.69 -3.86 9.40
CA ASP A 150 4.82 -4.94 8.95
C ASP A 150 4.23 -4.68 7.56
N LEU A 151 3.90 -3.43 7.24
CA LEU A 151 3.47 -3.06 5.88
C LEU A 151 4.62 -3.23 4.89
N PHE A 152 5.83 -2.83 5.28
CA PHE A 152 7.03 -3.03 4.47
C PHE A 152 7.32 -4.52 4.23
N LYS A 153 7.16 -5.40 5.24
CA LYS A 153 7.31 -6.85 5.05
C LYS A 153 6.30 -7.39 4.04
N ARG A 154 5.03 -6.94 4.09
CA ARG A 154 4.00 -7.32 3.11
C ARG A 154 4.35 -6.82 1.71
N LEU A 155 4.80 -5.57 1.59
CA LEU A 155 5.27 -4.97 0.34
C LEU A 155 6.45 -5.77 -0.24
N LEU A 156 7.44 -6.10 0.58
CA LEU A 156 8.61 -6.86 0.16
C LEU A 156 8.26 -8.28 -0.27
N PHE A 157 7.36 -8.97 0.46
CA PHE A 157 6.84 -10.27 0.07
C PHE A 157 6.18 -10.22 -1.32
N ASN A 158 5.29 -9.24 -1.52
CA ASN A 158 4.60 -9.06 -2.80
C ASN A 158 5.57 -8.72 -3.92
N GLN A 159 6.60 -7.90 -3.65
CA GLN A 159 7.63 -7.59 -4.65
C GLN A 159 8.46 -8.83 -5.03
N ASN A 160 8.82 -9.67 -4.06
CA ASN A 160 9.56 -10.91 -4.33
C ASN A 160 8.78 -11.88 -5.23
N LEU A 161 7.45 -11.93 -5.10
CA LEU A 161 6.58 -12.70 -6.01
C LEU A 161 6.56 -12.12 -7.44
N ASN A 162 6.94 -10.86 -7.61
CA ASN A 162 6.88 -10.11 -8.86
C ASN A 162 8.23 -9.44 -9.16
N SER A 163 9.33 -10.15 -8.94
CA SER A 163 10.71 -9.62 -9.05
C SER A 163 11.09 -9.09 -10.44
N HIS A 164 10.29 -9.44 -11.48
CA HIS A 164 10.44 -8.94 -12.84
C HIS A 164 9.89 -7.52 -13.05
N LEU A 165 9.18 -6.95 -12.05
CA LEU A 165 8.65 -5.60 -12.11
C LEU A 165 9.67 -4.58 -11.57
N PRO A 166 9.71 -3.35 -12.12
CA PRO A 166 10.69 -2.33 -11.75
C PRO A 166 10.34 -1.63 -10.41
N ILE A 167 9.97 -2.41 -9.39
CA ILE A 167 9.60 -1.92 -8.06
C ILE A 167 10.75 -2.12 -7.09
N PHE A 168 11.15 -1.04 -6.42
CA PHE A 168 12.26 -0.97 -5.46
C PHE A 168 11.74 -0.54 -4.08
N PRO A 169 11.37 -1.49 -3.20
CA PRO A 169 10.89 -1.18 -1.85
C PRO A 169 12.01 -0.59 -0.98
N LYS A 170 11.68 0.43 -0.21
CA LYS A 170 12.60 1.04 0.78
C LYS A 170 11.86 1.29 2.09
N ARG A 171 12.43 0.81 3.20
CA ARG A 171 11.85 1.03 4.53
C ARG A 171 12.31 2.36 5.11
N ILE A 172 11.66 3.43 4.70
CA ILE A 172 12.02 4.80 5.10
C ILE A 172 10.81 5.71 5.10
N ALA A 173 10.81 6.71 5.98
CA ALA A 173 9.87 7.81 5.95
C ALA A 173 10.47 9.02 5.22
N ILE A 174 9.70 9.68 4.38
CA ILE A 174 10.13 10.98 3.84
C ILE A 174 9.67 12.08 4.81
N MET A 175 10.64 12.89 5.25
CA MET A 175 10.47 13.88 6.30
C MET A 175 11.16 15.19 5.94
N HIS A 176 10.93 16.26 6.71
CA HIS A 176 11.57 17.59 6.49
C HIS A 176 13.05 17.65 6.89
N LYS A 177 13.57 16.65 7.61
CA LYS A 177 14.97 16.57 8.02
C LYS A 177 15.37 15.11 8.25
N PRO A 178 16.68 14.78 8.17
CA PRO A 178 17.16 13.47 8.55
C PRO A 178 16.99 13.21 10.04
N GLY A 179 16.76 11.96 10.42
CA GLY A 179 16.72 11.56 11.82
C GLY A 179 15.80 10.39 12.11
N GLU A 180 15.62 10.14 13.40
CA GLU A 180 14.75 9.12 13.92
C GLU A 180 13.42 9.73 14.33
N PHE A 181 12.36 9.08 13.94
CA PHE A 181 10.98 9.47 14.21
C PHE A 181 10.20 8.30 14.79
N PHE A 182 9.01 8.56 15.29
CA PHE A 182 8.14 7.54 15.83
C PHE A 182 6.84 7.48 15.03
N LEU A 183 6.45 6.26 14.70
CA LEU A 183 5.18 5.98 14.02
C LEU A 183 4.16 5.48 15.02
N ASN A 184 3.03 6.14 15.11
CA ASN A 184 1.86 5.72 15.89
C ASN A 184 0.79 5.22 14.92
N THR A 185 0.40 3.96 15.06
CA THR A 185 -0.50 3.32 14.12
C THR A 185 -1.71 2.75 14.83
N PRO A 186 -2.94 3.11 14.42
CA PRO A 186 -4.14 2.47 14.93
C PRO A 186 -4.12 0.97 14.60
N LYS A 187 -4.39 0.12 15.60
CA LYS A 187 -4.38 -1.34 15.44
C LYS A 187 -5.39 -1.83 14.40
N GLU A 188 -6.49 -1.09 14.24
CA GLU A 188 -7.58 -1.39 13.30
C GLU A 188 -7.23 -1.08 11.85
N ASN A 189 -6.25 -0.17 11.63
CA ASN A 189 -5.82 0.22 10.28
C ASN A 189 -4.36 0.67 10.27
N LEU A 190 -3.47 -0.26 9.99
CA LEU A 190 -2.02 -0.01 9.90
C LEU A 190 -1.65 1.06 8.87
N GLY A 191 -2.49 1.25 7.83
CA GLY A 191 -2.27 2.26 6.81
C GLY A 191 -2.48 3.70 7.28
N GLN A 192 -3.02 3.93 8.49
CA GLN A 192 -3.24 5.27 9.07
C GLN A 192 -2.16 5.65 10.10
N GLY A 193 -0.93 5.28 9.84
CA GLY A 193 0.20 5.62 10.69
C GLY A 193 0.53 7.10 10.67
N LYS A 194 0.62 7.74 11.85
CA LYS A 194 1.06 9.14 11.99
C LYS A 194 2.45 9.22 12.57
N ILE A 195 3.31 9.99 11.91
CA ILE A 195 4.66 10.23 12.40
C ILE A 195 4.66 11.37 13.43
N SER A 196 5.36 11.14 14.54
CA SER A 196 5.50 12.09 15.63
C SER A 196 6.90 12.03 16.26
N GLN A 197 7.16 12.89 17.26
CA GLN A 197 8.43 12.86 18.01
C GLN A 197 8.45 11.82 19.13
N LYS A 198 7.30 11.20 19.45
CA LYS A 198 7.16 10.15 20.47
C LYS A 198 6.16 9.11 20.00
N GLY A 199 6.40 7.84 20.21
CA GLY A 199 5.51 6.78 19.78
C GLY A 199 6.07 5.39 20.00
N GLU A 200 5.36 4.39 19.46
CA GLU A 200 5.66 2.99 19.73
C GLU A 200 6.71 2.40 18.76
N LEU A 201 6.68 2.83 17.50
CA LEU A 201 7.55 2.29 16.45
C LEU A 201 8.57 3.33 15.99
N LYS A 202 9.85 3.02 16.17
CA LYS A 202 10.96 3.85 15.69
C LYS A 202 11.17 3.62 14.20
N VAL A 203 11.25 4.71 13.43
CA VAL A 203 11.48 4.70 11.98
C VAL A 203 12.53 5.74 11.60
N GLU A 204 13.32 5.41 10.59
CA GLU A 204 14.25 6.36 9.98
C GLU A 204 13.52 7.26 9.00
N GLY A 205 13.90 8.52 8.97
CA GLY A 205 13.37 9.50 8.04
C GLY A 205 14.44 10.40 7.46
N LEU A 206 14.23 10.83 6.21
CA LEU A 206 15.10 11.80 5.55
C LEU A 206 14.30 12.63 4.53
N PRO A 207 14.80 13.80 4.14
CA PRO A 207 14.22 14.61 3.08
C PRO A 207 14.19 13.89 1.73
N LEU A 208 13.20 14.23 0.90
CA LEU A 208 13.09 13.68 -0.44
C LEU A 208 14.31 14.04 -1.31
N SER A 209 14.90 15.22 -1.13
CA SER A 209 16.15 15.64 -1.78
C SER A 209 17.31 14.70 -1.44
N ASN A 210 17.50 14.37 -0.16
CA ASN A 210 18.52 13.44 0.27
C ASN A 210 18.28 12.02 -0.28
N PHE A 211 17.02 11.57 -0.31
CA PHE A 211 16.67 10.30 -0.93
C PHE A 211 17.02 10.28 -2.42
N ALA A 212 16.69 11.36 -3.15
CA ALA A 212 16.99 11.48 -4.56
C ALA A 212 18.52 11.47 -4.82
N GLU A 213 19.29 12.15 -3.98
CA GLU A 213 20.76 12.15 -4.05
C GLU A 213 21.33 10.73 -3.80
N ILE A 214 20.92 10.06 -2.74
CA ILE A 214 21.37 8.69 -2.39
C ILE A 214 21.08 7.69 -3.51
N GLU A 215 19.91 7.77 -4.13
CA GLU A 215 19.50 6.86 -5.21
C GLU A 215 19.94 7.32 -6.61
N GLY A 216 20.66 8.44 -6.70
CA GLY A 216 21.17 9.02 -7.96
C GLY A 216 20.06 9.46 -8.91
N ILE A 217 18.92 9.91 -8.38
CA ILE A 217 17.76 10.35 -9.14
C ILE A 217 18.01 11.74 -9.70
N LYS A 218 18.03 11.86 -11.00
CA LYS A 218 18.22 13.14 -11.71
C LYS A 218 16.92 13.78 -12.19
N LYS A 219 15.88 12.97 -12.36
CA LYS A 219 14.56 13.42 -12.80
C LYS A 219 13.48 12.50 -12.24
N ILE A 220 12.40 13.11 -11.73
CA ILE A 220 11.24 12.41 -11.19
C ILE A 220 10.08 12.63 -12.18
N SER A 221 9.41 11.56 -12.60
CA SER A 221 8.31 11.62 -13.56
C SER A 221 6.95 11.74 -12.87
N ALA A 222 6.83 11.16 -11.67
CA ALA A 222 5.64 11.26 -10.85
C ALA A 222 5.97 11.00 -9.37
N ILE A 223 5.23 11.64 -8.47
CA ILE A 223 5.26 11.38 -7.03
C ILE A 223 3.82 11.21 -6.56
N LYS A 224 3.58 10.15 -5.77
CA LYS A 224 2.37 10.04 -4.94
C LYS A 224 2.77 10.22 -3.49
N ILE A 225 1.98 10.97 -2.72
CA ILE A 225 2.23 11.21 -1.31
C ILE A 225 0.96 10.89 -0.52
N ASP A 226 1.09 9.98 0.43
CA ASP A 226 0.03 9.58 1.33
C ASP A 226 0.66 9.31 2.72
N VAL A 227 0.83 10.39 3.51
CA VAL A 227 1.56 10.38 4.79
C VAL A 227 0.71 10.90 5.96
N GLU A 228 -0.62 10.78 5.83
CA GLU A 228 -1.61 11.00 6.90
C GLU A 228 -1.42 12.34 7.65
N GLY A 229 -1.44 13.46 6.89
CA GLY A 229 -1.41 14.82 7.44
C GLY A 229 -0.02 15.41 7.63
N ASN A 230 1.01 14.86 7.00
CA ASN A 230 2.35 15.44 6.92
C ASN A 230 2.78 15.77 5.48
N GLU A 231 1.84 15.77 4.52
CA GLU A 231 2.09 15.99 3.08
C GLU A 231 2.82 17.32 2.84
N GLU A 232 2.38 18.37 3.51
CA GLU A 232 2.99 19.70 3.43
C GLU A 232 4.46 19.67 3.92
N LYS A 233 4.74 19.00 5.03
CA LYS A 233 6.10 18.89 5.58
C LYS A 233 7.04 18.10 4.69
N VAL A 234 6.50 17.19 3.89
CA VAL A 234 7.25 16.39 2.92
C VAL A 234 7.54 17.20 1.66
N LEU A 235 6.53 17.92 1.15
CA LEU A 235 6.61 18.62 -0.13
C LEU A 235 7.29 20.00 -0.05
N LEU A 236 6.97 20.81 0.97
CA LEU A 236 7.46 22.18 1.04
C LEU A 236 8.99 22.28 1.01
N PRO A 237 9.76 21.51 1.80
CA PRO A 237 11.21 21.56 1.73
C PRO A 237 11.72 21.23 0.32
N PHE A 238 11.11 20.22 -0.33
CA PHE A 238 11.51 19.78 -1.64
C PHE A 238 11.21 20.80 -2.75
N ILE A 239 10.10 21.54 -2.66
CA ILE A 239 9.71 22.59 -3.63
C ILE A 239 10.53 23.87 -3.42
N ILE A 240 10.83 24.23 -2.15
CA ILE A 240 11.50 25.47 -1.78
C ILE A 240 13.01 25.39 -2.02
N GLU A 241 13.63 24.23 -1.80
CA GLU A 241 15.08 24.01 -1.87
C GLU A 241 15.65 23.92 -3.30
N GLU A 242 15.12 24.67 -4.27
CA GLU A 242 15.61 24.76 -5.66
C GLU A 242 15.66 23.40 -6.43
N ASN A 243 15.00 22.36 -5.92
CA ASN A 243 14.95 21.04 -6.58
C ASN A 243 14.02 20.99 -7.79
N ARG A 244 13.65 22.16 -8.37
CA ARG A 244 12.84 22.24 -9.60
C ARG A 244 13.48 21.52 -10.81
N SER A 245 14.80 21.32 -10.76
CA SER A 245 15.52 20.56 -11.79
C SER A 245 15.23 19.06 -11.81
N LEU A 246 14.58 18.53 -10.76
CA LEU A 246 14.22 17.11 -10.66
C LEU A 246 12.86 16.77 -11.31
N PHE A 247 12.12 17.76 -11.81
CA PHE A 247 10.86 17.58 -12.54
C PHE A 247 10.97 17.84 -14.05
#